data_4f14169a9ab544a34c1cae811be688f2
#
_entry.id   4f14169a9ab544a34c1cae811be688f2
#
_cell.length_a   1.000
_cell.length_b   1.000
_cell.length_c   1.000
_cell.angle_alpha   90.00
_cell.angle_beta   90.00
_cell.angle_gamma   90.00
#
_symmetry.space_group_name_H-M   'P 1'
#
loop_
_entity.id
_entity.type
_entity.pdbx_description
1 polymer ?
#
loop_
_entity_poly.entity_id
_entity_poly.type
_entity_poly.pdbx_seq_one_letter_code
_entity_poly.pdbx_strand_id
1 'polypeptide(L)'
;MLKYLENGESVAIVTDRGTPIISDPGYKTVAYVIEKGYNVVCLPGACAFVPAIVTSGLPTEHFVFYGFLNSNSTKRKKELMELESFPYTVIFYEAPHRIKKTLCDIYEIFGDRDISLSREISKRYESIYHGKLSNLIRSGVEIKGEIVLVVEGNSNTFIDNDMSIIEMVNIYISNGYSVMDAIKKVAKDTGRRKNDIYKEYHGGVL
;
A
#
# COMPACT_ATOMS: atom_id res chain seq x y z
N MET A 1 11.95 -30.66 -9.70
CA MET A 1 10.59 -30.32 -10.15
C MET A 1 10.40 -30.67 -11.63
N LEU A 2 11.12 -30.11 -12.59
CA LEU A 2 10.91 -30.37 -14.03
C LEU A 2 10.92 -31.84 -14.39
N LYS A 3 11.87 -32.64 -13.90
CA LYS A 3 11.93 -34.10 -14.18
C LYS A 3 10.62 -34.84 -13.91
N TYR A 4 9.88 -34.42 -12.85
CA TYR A 4 8.58 -35.01 -12.54
C TYR A 4 7.52 -34.58 -13.56
N LEU A 5 7.50 -33.30 -13.94
CA LEU A 5 6.59 -32.80 -14.97
C LEU A 5 6.85 -33.40 -16.34
N GLU A 6 8.11 -33.58 -16.73
CA GLU A 6 8.55 -34.24 -17.97
C GLU A 6 8.11 -35.70 -17.99
N ASN A 7 8.04 -36.37 -16.85
CA ASN A 7 7.52 -37.73 -16.71
C ASN A 7 5.98 -37.81 -16.67
N GLY A 8 5.27 -36.69 -16.80
CA GLY A 8 3.81 -36.65 -16.73
C GLY A 8 3.25 -36.65 -15.30
N GLU A 9 4.12 -36.44 -14.29
CA GLU A 9 3.71 -36.36 -12.88
C GLU A 9 3.23 -34.95 -12.50
N SER A 10 2.38 -34.87 -11.48
CA SER A 10 1.96 -33.60 -10.88
C SER A 10 2.85 -33.21 -9.69
N VAL A 11 3.12 -31.90 -9.54
CA VAL A 11 3.91 -31.37 -8.45
C VAL A 11 3.10 -30.31 -7.70
N ALA A 12 3.04 -30.39 -6.37
CA ALA A 12 2.41 -29.39 -5.52
C ALA A 12 3.46 -28.50 -4.84
N ILE A 13 3.20 -27.19 -4.81
CA ILE A 13 3.91 -26.22 -3.98
C ILE A 13 3.04 -25.92 -2.76
N VAL A 14 3.60 -26.12 -1.60
CA VAL A 14 2.93 -25.88 -0.31
C VAL A 14 3.75 -24.94 0.55
N THR A 15 3.09 -24.26 1.48
CA THR A 15 3.70 -23.37 2.47
C THR A 15 3.12 -23.66 3.86
N ASP A 16 3.82 -23.26 4.90
CA ASP A 16 3.37 -23.45 6.27
C ASP A 16 2.14 -22.60 6.60
N ARG A 17 1.94 -21.47 5.89
CA ARG A 17 0.87 -20.51 6.19
C ARG A 17 0.40 -19.79 4.93
N GLY A 18 -0.91 -19.70 4.78
CA GLY A 18 -1.55 -18.95 3.73
C GLY A 18 -1.38 -19.55 2.33
N THR A 19 -1.58 -18.71 1.32
CA THR A 19 -1.43 -19.07 -0.09
C THR A 19 0.04 -19.00 -0.48
N PRO A 20 0.64 -20.05 -1.04
CA PRO A 20 2.03 -20.04 -1.50
C PRO A 20 2.33 -18.87 -2.45
N ILE A 21 3.57 -18.40 -2.45
CA ILE A 21 4.10 -17.36 -3.36
C ILE A 21 3.65 -15.93 -3.00
N ILE A 22 2.55 -15.76 -2.29
CA ILE A 22 2.12 -14.44 -1.82
C ILE A 22 2.99 -14.01 -0.63
N SER A 23 3.97 -13.14 -0.88
CA SER A 23 5.05 -12.77 0.06
C SER A 23 5.95 -13.95 0.48
N ASP A 24 5.94 -15.01 -0.29
CA ASP A 24 6.73 -16.22 -0.13
C ASP A 24 7.59 -16.49 -1.38
N PRO A 25 8.67 -17.28 -1.27
CA PRO A 25 9.45 -17.69 -2.43
C PRO A 25 8.63 -18.52 -3.40
N GLY A 26 8.95 -18.47 -4.71
CA GLY A 26 8.38 -19.40 -5.68
C GLY A 26 7.95 -18.82 -7.02
N TYR A 27 7.77 -17.49 -7.14
CA TYR A 27 7.28 -16.89 -8.38
C TYR A 27 8.16 -17.26 -9.61
N LYS A 28 9.49 -17.30 -9.46
CA LYS A 28 10.43 -17.69 -10.53
C LYS A 28 10.21 -19.13 -10.98
N THR A 29 9.88 -20.01 -10.04
CA THR A 29 9.58 -21.41 -10.32
C THR A 29 8.30 -21.53 -11.14
N VAL A 30 7.27 -20.81 -10.73
CA VAL A 30 5.98 -20.78 -11.46
C VAL A 30 6.15 -20.18 -12.86
N ALA A 31 6.84 -19.05 -12.96
CA ALA A 31 7.12 -18.41 -14.25
C ALA A 31 7.85 -19.35 -15.20
N TYR A 32 8.87 -20.06 -14.70
CA TYR A 32 9.62 -21.02 -15.50
C TYR A 32 8.79 -22.23 -15.95
N VAL A 33 7.94 -22.75 -15.08
CA VAL A 33 7.03 -23.87 -15.41
C VAL A 33 6.04 -23.48 -16.50
N ILE A 34 5.48 -22.26 -16.39
CA ILE A 34 4.58 -21.70 -17.42
C ILE A 34 5.32 -21.52 -18.75
N GLU A 35 6.55 -20.97 -18.74
CA GLU A 35 7.39 -20.81 -19.93
C GLU A 35 7.65 -22.14 -20.65
N LYS A 36 7.75 -23.25 -19.89
CA LYS A 36 7.92 -24.61 -20.43
C LYS A 36 6.60 -25.24 -20.91
N GLY A 37 5.49 -24.52 -20.87
CA GLY A 37 4.19 -24.98 -21.38
C GLY A 37 3.40 -25.87 -20.42
N TYR A 38 3.82 -26.01 -19.16
CA TYR A 38 3.08 -26.78 -18.17
C TYR A 38 1.95 -25.95 -17.55
N ASN A 39 0.84 -26.63 -17.27
CA ASN A 39 -0.30 -26.00 -16.61
C ASN A 39 -0.01 -25.74 -15.11
N VAL A 40 -0.42 -24.57 -14.63
CA VAL A 40 -0.32 -24.19 -13.21
C VAL A 40 -1.72 -23.89 -12.69
N VAL A 41 -2.12 -24.59 -11.65
CA VAL A 41 -3.42 -24.44 -11.01
C VAL A 41 -3.22 -23.89 -9.60
N CYS A 42 -3.85 -22.77 -9.28
CA CYS A 42 -3.89 -22.24 -7.93
C CYS A 42 -5.19 -22.68 -7.24
N LEU A 43 -5.07 -23.35 -6.12
CA LEU A 43 -6.22 -23.64 -5.26
C LEU A 43 -6.50 -22.43 -4.38
N PRO A 44 -7.75 -21.92 -4.31
CA PRO A 44 -8.11 -20.85 -3.38
C PRO A 44 -7.75 -21.23 -1.95
N GLY A 45 -7.02 -20.33 -1.27
CA GLY A 45 -6.54 -20.56 0.09
C GLY A 45 -6.59 -19.30 0.94
N ALA A 46 -6.28 -19.46 2.22
CA ALA A 46 -6.23 -18.35 3.17
C ALA A 46 -5.20 -17.30 2.74
N CYS A 47 -5.57 -16.03 2.84
CA CYS A 47 -4.70 -14.90 2.54
C CYS A 47 -4.98 -13.78 3.53
N ALA A 48 -4.04 -13.46 4.42
CA ALA A 48 -4.28 -12.59 5.57
C ALA A 48 -4.63 -11.14 5.20
N PHE A 49 -4.15 -10.61 4.08
CA PHE A 49 -4.48 -9.24 3.68
C PHE A 49 -5.95 -9.07 3.29
N VAL A 50 -6.62 -10.12 2.81
CA VAL A 50 -8.04 -10.04 2.41
C VAL A 50 -8.95 -9.75 3.63
N PRO A 51 -8.97 -10.56 4.70
CA PRO A 51 -9.76 -10.20 5.89
C PRO A 51 -9.29 -8.89 6.54
N ALA A 52 -8.00 -8.55 6.49
CA ALA A 52 -7.50 -7.31 7.03
C ALA A 52 -8.09 -6.07 6.33
N ILE A 53 -8.15 -6.04 4.99
CA ILE A 53 -8.75 -4.91 4.28
C ILE A 53 -10.27 -4.89 4.44
N VAL A 54 -10.94 -6.03 4.44
CA VAL A 54 -12.40 -6.12 4.65
C VAL A 54 -12.81 -5.56 6.01
N THR A 55 -11.99 -5.77 7.03
CA THR A 55 -12.27 -5.29 8.39
C THR A 55 -11.64 -3.95 8.72
N SER A 56 -10.92 -3.33 7.77
CA SER A 56 -10.15 -2.09 8.02
C SER A 56 -11.02 -0.84 8.20
N GLY A 57 -12.20 -0.80 7.57
CA GLY A 57 -13.02 0.41 7.47
C GLY A 57 -12.46 1.46 6.51
N LEU A 58 -11.38 1.14 5.76
CA LEU A 58 -10.78 2.01 4.76
C LEU A 58 -11.30 1.67 3.35
N PRO A 59 -11.18 2.57 2.34
CA PRO A 59 -11.62 2.31 0.98
C PRO A 59 -11.05 1.02 0.40
N THR A 60 -11.91 0.18 -0.18
CA THR A 60 -11.57 -1.16 -0.68
C THR A 60 -11.73 -1.32 -2.19
N GLU A 61 -12.27 -0.32 -2.88
CA GLU A 61 -12.51 -0.37 -4.33
C GLU A 61 -11.20 -0.52 -5.12
N HIS A 62 -10.20 0.24 -4.69
CA HIS A 62 -8.83 0.17 -5.22
C HIS A 62 -7.84 0.13 -4.06
N PHE A 63 -6.94 -0.83 -4.09
CA PHE A 63 -5.89 -0.95 -3.08
C PHE A 63 -4.63 -1.58 -3.65
N VAL A 64 -3.53 -1.39 -2.97
CA VAL A 64 -2.25 -2.04 -3.28
C VAL A 64 -1.86 -2.94 -2.13
N PHE A 65 -1.66 -4.21 -2.41
CA PHE A 65 -0.95 -5.10 -1.52
C PHE A 65 0.55 -5.02 -1.84
N TYR A 66 1.30 -4.35 -0.98
CA TYR A 66 2.75 -4.17 -1.14
C TYR A 66 3.54 -5.35 -0.56
N GLY A 67 3.03 -5.98 0.50
CA GLY A 67 3.74 -7.02 1.25
C GLY A 67 4.71 -6.44 2.28
N PHE A 68 5.89 -7.05 2.45
CA PHE A 68 6.88 -6.59 3.43
C PHE A 68 7.75 -5.46 2.89
N LEU A 69 7.81 -4.37 3.67
CA LEU A 69 8.78 -3.30 3.46
C LEU A 69 10.20 -3.76 3.81
N ASN A 70 11.20 -3.10 3.27
CA ASN A 70 12.61 -3.41 3.53
C ASN A 70 12.96 -3.30 5.03
N SER A 71 13.75 -4.23 5.54
CA SER A 71 14.19 -4.22 6.93
C SER A 71 15.11 -3.05 7.29
N ASN A 72 15.91 -2.57 6.31
CA ASN A 72 16.76 -1.39 6.48
C ASN A 72 15.92 -0.11 6.36
N SER A 73 15.97 0.77 7.37
CA SER A 73 15.17 2.00 7.43
C SER A 73 15.37 2.93 6.23
N THR A 74 16.60 3.11 5.77
CA THR A 74 16.89 3.98 4.60
C THR A 74 16.23 3.46 3.32
N LYS A 75 16.27 2.15 3.09
CA LYS A 75 15.61 1.53 1.93
C LYS A 75 14.09 1.55 2.09
N ARG A 76 13.59 1.25 3.28
CA ARG A 76 12.15 1.32 3.61
C ARG A 76 11.58 2.72 3.37
N LYS A 77 12.27 3.77 3.80
CA LYS A 77 11.85 5.15 3.55
C LYS A 77 11.80 5.48 2.05
N LYS A 78 12.73 4.95 1.24
CA LYS A 78 12.66 5.12 -0.22
C LYS A 78 11.43 4.45 -0.82
N GLU A 79 11.14 3.21 -0.42
CA GLU A 79 9.92 2.50 -0.83
C GLU A 79 8.66 3.26 -0.43
N LEU A 80 8.62 3.82 0.79
CA LEU A 80 7.49 4.63 1.27
C LEU A 80 7.35 5.94 0.47
N MET A 81 8.46 6.63 0.12
CA MET A 81 8.41 7.84 -0.71
C MET A 81 7.80 7.57 -2.10
N GLU A 82 7.99 6.38 -2.67
CA GLU A 82 7.36 5.99 -3.94
C GLU A 82 5.84 5.81 -3.80
N LEU A 83 5.37 5.49 -2.59
CA LEU A 83 3.96 5.25 -2.27
C LEU A 83 3.27 6.46 -1.63
N GLU A 84 4.00 7.52 -1.26
CA GLU A 84 3.48 8.68 -0.50
C GLU A 84 2.28 9.33 -1.20
N SER A 85 2.38 9.53 -2.51
CA SER A 85 1.34 10.18 -3.32
C SER A 85 0.25 9.21 -3.79
N PHE A 86 0.32 7.94 -3.41
CA PHE A 86 -0.62 6.93 -3.91
C PHE A 86 -2.02 7.16 -3.34
N PRO A 87 -3.06 7.30 -4.18
CA PRO A 87 -4.40 7.67 -3.72
C PRO A 87 -5.17 6.50 -3.08
N TYR A 88 -4.72 5.26 -3.27
CA TYR A 88 -5.43 4.07 -2.84
C TYR A 88 -4.91 3.53 -1.52
N THR A 89 -5.74 2.77 -0.83
CA THR A 89 -5.36 2.04 0.38
C THR A 89 -4.15 1.14 0.11
N VAL A 90 -3.16 1.18 1.01
CA VAL A 90 -1.93 0.37 0.91
C VAL A 90 -1.88 -0.63 2.06
N ILE A 91 -1.56 -1.87 1.74
CA ILE A 91 -1.51 -2.97 2.70
C ILE A 91 -0.09 -3.49 2.82
N PHE A 92 0.41 -3.55 4.05
CA PHE A 92 1.72 -4.08 4.37
C PHE A 92 1.62 -5.31 5.28
N TYR A 93 2.50 -6.28 5.08
CA TYR A 93 2.83 -7.26 6.10
C TYR A 93 3.99 -6.74 6.93
N GLU A 94 3.98 -7.02 8.24
CA GLU A 94 5.06 -6.58 9.09
C GLU A 94 5.36 -7.57 10.21
N ALA A 95 6.62 -7.62 10.61
CA ALA A 95 7.08 -8.46 11.72
C ALA A 95 7.01 -7.70 13.06
N PRO A 96 6.65 -8.38 14.16
CA PRO A 96 6.43 -7.73 15.45
C PRO A 96 7.67 -7.02 16.01
N HIS A 97 8.86 -7.54 15.74
CA HIS A 97 10.11 -6.97 16.27
C HIS A 97 10.51 -5.63 15.61
N ARG A 98 9.91 -5.27 14.47
CA ARG A 98 10.23 -4.04 13.76
C ARG A 98 9.03 -3.10 13.54
N ILE A 99 7.80 -3.52 13.89
CA ILE A 99 6.59 -2.74 13.65
C ILE A 99 6.68 -1.30 14.17
N LYS A 100 7.22 -1.08 15.37
CA LYS A 100 7.36 0.26 15.95
C LYS A 100 8.19 1.20 15.06
N LYS A 101 9.32 0.70 14.54
CA LYS A 101 10.17 1.47 13.62
C LYS A 101 9.47 1.74 12.29
N THR A 102 8.76 0.75 11.78
CA THR A 102 8.01 0.86 10.53
C THR A 102 6.87 1.88 10.66
N LEU A 103 6.12 1.88 11.75
CA LEU A 103 5.07 2.88 12.00
C LEU A 103 5.66 4.32 12.07
N CYS A 104 6.82 4.50 12.72
CA CYS A 104 7.50 5.80 12.75
C CYS A 104 7.95 6.25 11.34
N ASP A 105 8.51 5.34 10.53
CA ASP A 105 8.93 5.69 9.17
C ASP A 105 7.72 6.00 8.27
N ILE A 106 6.60 5.27 8.43
CA ILE A 106 5.34 5.57 7.73
C ILE A 106 4.81 6.94 8.15
N TYR A 107 4.80 7.25 9.46
CA TYR A 107 4.35 8.54 9.96
C TYR A 107 5.20 9.71 9.41
N GLU A 108 6.52 9.52 9.35
CA GLU A 108 7.45 10.53 8.83
C GLU A 108 7.20 10.84 7.34
N ILE A 109 6.85 9.81 6.54
CA ILE A 109 6.71 9.96 5.09
C ILE A 109 5.25 10.24 4.69
N PHE A 110 4.29 9.49 5.24
CA PHE A 110 2.87 9.58 4.86
C PHE A 110 2.09 10.62 5.67
N GLY A 111 2.64 11.06 6.82
CA GLY A 111 1.91 11.86 7.79
C GLY A 111 0.93 11.04 8.64
N ASP A 112 -0.01 11.71 9.29
CA ASP A 112 -0.96 11.10 10.23
C ASP A 112 -2.21 10.58 9.52
N ARG A 113 -2.07 9.47 8.79
CA ARG A 113 -3.19 8.82 8.09
C ARG A 113 -4.01 7.93 9.02
N ASP A 114 -5.22 7.63 8.60
CA ASP A 114 -6.02 6.57 9.21
C ASP A 114 -5.43 5.20 8.87
N ILE A 115 -5.41 4.33 9.86
CA ILE A 115 -4.87 2.98 9.75
C ILE A 115 -5.78 1.95 10.39
N SER A 116 -5.67 0.73 9.89
CA SER A 116 -6.10 -0.47 10.59
C SER A 116 -4.92 -1.41 10.76
N LEU A 117 -4.68 -1.85 11.99
CA LEU A 117 -3.66 -2.84 12.29
C LEU A 117 -4.33 -4.11 12.79
N SER A 118 -4.29 -5.16 11.99
CA SER A 118 -4.79 -6.49 12.33
C SER A 118 -3.65 -7.36 12.81
N ARG A 119 -3.87 -8.05 13.90
CA ARG A 119 -2.90 -8.96 14.53
C ARG A 119 -3.49 -10.33 14.70
N GLU A 120 -2.69 -11.40 14.39
CA GLU A 120 -3.06 -12.80 14.62
C GLU A 120 -4.42 -13.18 14.01
N ILE A 121 -4.71 -12.67 12.78
CA ILE A 121 -5.99 -12.90 12.07
C ILE A 121 -6.32 -14.40 12.05
N SER A 122 -7.57 -14.73 12.36
CA SER A 122 -8.12 -16.10 12.47
C SER A 122 -7.48 -16.97 13.56
N LYS A 123 -6.71 -16.40 14.48
CA LYS A 123 -6.11 -17.11 15.61
C LYS A 123 -6.74 -16.69 16.94
N ARG A 124 -6.43 -17.41 18.01
CA ARG A 124 -6.98 -17.20 19.38
C ARG A 124 -6.80 -15.75 19.90
N TYR A 125 -5.73 -15.08 19.50
CA TYR A 125 -5.39 -13.74 20.00
C TYR A 125 -5.56 -12.68 18.91
N GLU A 126 -6.50 -12.88 18.00
CA GLU A 126 -6.86 -11.90 17.01
C GLU A 126 -7.26 -10.57 17.65
N SER A 127 -6.72 -9.49 17.15
CA SER A 127 -7.15 -8.14 17.53
C SER A 127 -6.96 -7.17 16.37
N ILE A 128 -7.85 -6.20 16.26
CA ILE A 128 -7.82 -5.17 15.24
C ILE A 128 -7.86 -3.81 15.91
N TYR A 129 -6.93 -2.93 15.54
CA TYR A 129 -6.90 -1.54 15.92
C TYR A 129 -7.34 -0.68 14.73
N HIS A 130 -8.17 0.34 14.99
CA HIS A 130 -8.55 1.35 14.02
C HIS A 130 -8.27 2.74 14.58
N GLY A 131 -7.79 3.67 13.76
CA GLY A 131 -7.58 5.04 14.15
C GLY A 131 -6.37 5.69 13.51
N LYS A 132 -6.00 6.85 14.02
CA LYS A 132 -4.83 7.58 13.51
C LYS A 132 -3.53 6.90 13.87
N LEU A 133 -2.58 6.93 12.93
CA LEU A 133 -1.24 6.37 13.08
C LEU A 133 -0.51 6.95 14.29
N SER A 134 -0.64 8.27 14.51
CA SER A 134 -0.06 8.96 15.68
C SER A 134 -0.57 8.41 17.01
N ASN A 135 -1.84 8.02 17.09
CA ASN A 135 -2.44 7.45 18.31
C ASN A 135 -1.85 6.08 18.63
N LEU A 136 -1.67 5.24 17.60
CA LEU A 136 -1.06 3.92 17.78
C LEU A 136 0.40 4.05 18.23
N ILE A 137 1.18 4.95 17.63
CA ILE A 137 2.57 5.21 18.02
C ILE A 137 2.64 5.67 19.48
N ARG A 138 1.80 6.64 19.88
CA ARG A 138 1.75 7.18 21.25
C ARG A 138 1.29 6.17 22.30
N SER A 139 0.45 5.22 21.93
CA SER A 139 -0.05 4.20 22.87
C SER A 139 1.07 3.35 23.47
N GLY A 140 2.21 3.24 22.81
CA GLY A 140 3.34 2.44 23.25
C GLY A 140 3.06 0.93 23.36
N VAL A 141 1.88 0.48 22.92
CA VAL A 141 1.44 -0.92 23.03
C VAL A 141 2.46 -1.84 22.38
N GLU A 142 2.80 -2.91 23.10
CA GLU A 142 3.62 -3.97 22.54
C GLU A 142 2.79 -4.83 21.59
N ILE A 143 3.17 -4.85 20.32
CA ILE A 143 2.48 -5.60 19.27
C ILE A 143 3.26 -6.90 19.03
N LYS A 144 2.60 -8.04 19.27
CA LYS A 144 3.16 -9.40 19.10
C LYS A 144 2.36 -10.18 18.06
N GLY A 145 2.99 -11.18 17.47
CA GLY A 145 2.36 -12.07 16.48
C GLY A 145 2.45 -11.54 15.05
N GLU A 146 1.72 -12.13 14.15
CA GLU A 146 1.67 -11.75 12.73
C GLU A 146 0.81 -10.51 12.54
N ILE A 147 1.28 -9.57 11.73
CA ILE A 147 0.69 -8.25 11.60
C ILE A 147 0.37 -7.96 10.14
N VAL A 148 -0.83 -7.46 9.91
CA VAL A 148 -1.22 -6.81 8.66
C VAL A 148 -1.56 -5.37 8.98
N LEU A 149 -0.88 -4.44 8.33
CA LEU A 149 -1.12 -3.01 8.45
C LEU A 149 -1.81 -2.52 7.17
N VAL A 150 -2.96 -1.91 7.31
CA VAL A 150 -3.71 -1.27 6.25
C VAL A 150 -3.64 0.24 6.49
N VAL A 151 -3.19 0.99 5.50
CA VAL A 151 -2.96 2.44 5.60
C VAL A 151 -3.81 3.13 4.55
N GLU A 152 -4.53 4.17 4.95
CA GLU A 152 -5.30 5.02 4.05
C GLU A 152 -4.42 5.57 2.94
N GLY A 153 -4.94 5.64 1.71
CA GLY A 153 -4.30 6.30 0.58
C GLY A 153 -4.14 7.80 0.79
N ASN A 154 -3.43 8.46 -0.09
CA ASN A 154 -3.31 9.91 -0.03
C ASN A 154 -4.58 10.57 -0.57
N SER A 155 -5.50 10.94 0.33
CA SER A 155 -6.75 11.62 -0.03
C SER A 155 -6.54 13.00 -0.71
N ASN A 156 -5.35 13.58 -0.55
CA ASN A 156 -4.99 14.83 -1.21
C ASN A 156 -4.65 14.67 -2.70
N THR A 157 -4.65 13.43 -3.21
CA THR A 157 -4.35 13.11 -4.62
C THR A 157 -5.58 12.67 -5.42
N PHE A 158 -6.79 12.63 -4.82
CA PHE A 158 -8.02 12.50 -5.60
C PHE A 158 -8.26 13.80 -6.37
N ILE A 159 -7.48 13.97 -7.42
CA ILE A 159 -7.83 14.85 -8.51
C ILE A 159 -8.83 14.03 -9.33
N ASP A 160 -10.11 14.25 -9.09
CA ASP A 160 -11.15 13.74 -9.97
C ASP A 160 -10.84 14.21 -11.38
N ASN A 161 -10.85 13.32 -12.37
CA ASN A 161 -10.59 13.70 -13.77
C ASN A 161 -11.57 14.77 -14.29
N ASP A 162 -12.68 15.00 -13.58
CA ASP A 162 -13.68 16.03 -13.86
C ASP A 162 -13.43 17.35 -13.10
N MET A 163 -12.39 17.42 -12.21
CA MET A 163 -12.09 18.68 -11.50
C MET A 163 -11.41 19.71 -12.39
N SER A 164 -11.85 20.95 -12.26
CA SER A 164 -11.18 22.07 -12.90
C SER A 164 -9.80 22.33 -12.30
N ILE A 165 -8.89 22.88 -13.09
CA ILE A 165 -7.54 23.28 -12.63
C ILE A 165 -7.59 24.21 -11.43
N ILE A 166 -8.59 25.10 -11.37
CA ILE A 166 -8.77 26.05 -10.27
C ILE A 166 -9.11 25.31 -8.98
N GLU A 167 -10.01 24.33 -9.03
CA GLU A 167 -10.36 23.49 -7.87
C GLU A 167 -9.15 22.70 -7.38
N MET A 168 -8.39 22.09 -8.28
CA MET A 168 -7.17 21.34 -7.96
C MET A 168 -6.15 22.22 -7.22
N VAL A 169 -5.88 23.42 -7.71
CA VAL A 169 -4.95 24.36 -7.08
C VAL A 169 -5.46 24.78 -5.70
N ASN A 170 -6.77 25.06 -5.57
CA ASN A 170 -7.38 25.46 -4.30
C ASN A 170 -7.32 24.33 -3.23
N ILE A 171 -7.44 23.07 -3.62
CA ILE A 171 -7.26 21.93 -2.72
C ILE A 171 -5.83 21.92 -2.14
N TYR A 172 -4.81 22.11 -2.96
CA TYR A 172 -3.45 22.19 -2.47
C TYR A 172 -3.22 23.40 -1.56
N ILE A 173 -3.83 24.54 -1.86
CA ILE A 173 -3.74 25.75 -1.02
C ILE A 173 -4.42 25.49 0.34
N SER A 174 -5.61 24.87 0.38
CA SER A 174 -6.29 24.51 1.64
C SER A 174 -5.50 23.52 2.48
N ASN A 175 -4.64 22.71 1.85
CA ASN A 175 -3.70 21.80 2.50
C ASN A 175 -2.38 22.47 2.91
N GLY A 176 -2.29 23.81 2.86
CA GLY A 176 -1.16 24.59 3.40
C GLY A 176 -0.02 24.83 2.40
N TYR A 177 -0.19 24.50 1.13
CA TYR A 177 0.82 24.82 0.10
C TYR A 177 0.72 26.29 -0.32
N SER A 178 1.87 26.91 -0.65
CA SER A 178 1.86 28.20 -1.32
C SER A 178 1.19 28.07 -2.71
N VAL A 179 0.58 29.15 -3.23
CA VAL A 179 -0.04 29.16 -4.58
C VAL A 179 0.93 28.62 -5.63
N MET A 180 2.20 29.03 -5.58
CA MET A 180 3.21 28.59 -6.55
C MET A 180 3.57 27.12 -6.42
N ASP A 181 3.56 26.57 -5.22
CA ASP A 181 3.84 25.15 -5.01
C ASP A 181 2.61 24.28 -5.34
N ALA A 182 1.40 24.77 -5.04
CA ALA A 182 0.16 24.18 -5.51
C ALA A 182 0.12 24.06 -7.04
N ILE A 183 0.43 25.13 -7.76
CA ILE A 183 0.52 25.13 -9.23
C ILE A 183 1.56 24.13 -9.75
N LYS A 184 2.73 24.02 -9.09
CA LYS A 184 3.75 23.02 -9.47
C LYS A 184 3.25 21.57 -9.27
N LYS A 185 2.54 21.34 -8.17
CA LYS A 185 1.95 20.02 -7.88
C LYS A 185 0.89 19.65 -8.92
N VAL A 186 -0.08 20.55 -9.18
CA VAL A 186 -1.11 20.33 -10.20
C VAL A 186 -0.49 20.10 -11.59
N ALA A 187 0.56 20.83 -11.94
CA ALA A 187 1.28 20.64 -13.22
C ALA A 187 1.90 19.23 -13.31
N LYS A 188 2.48 18.73 -12.20
CA LYS A 188 3.04 17.38 -12.11
C LYS A 188 1.94 16.31 -12.24
N ASP A 189 0.83 16.49 -11.52
CA ASP A 189 -0.24 15.50 -11.42
C ASP A 189 -1.05 15.40 -12.74
N THR A 190 -1.24 16.53 -13.43
CA THR A 190 -1.97 16.58 -14.71
C THR A 190 -1.09 16.36 -15.93
N GLY A 191 0.24 16.35 -15.78
CA GLY A 191 1.19 16.30 -16.89
C GLY A 191 1.21 17.59 -17.76
N ARG A 192 0.51 18.66 -17.34
CA ARG A 192 0.42 19.93 -18.05
C ARG A 192 1.58 20.85 -17.70
N ARG A 193 1.89 21.81 -18.59
CA ARG A 193 2.97 22.78 -18.35
C ARG A 193 2.58 23.73 -17.21
N LYS A 194 3.49 24.00 -16.28
CA LYS A 194 3.29 24.91 -15.15
C LYS A 194 2.72 26.28 -15.57
N ASN A 195 3.23 26.82 -16.70
CA ASN A 195 2.79 28.13 -17.19
C ASN A 195 1.32 28.12 -17.67
N ASP A 196 0.82 26.99 -18.16
CA ASP A 196 -0.56 26.86 -18.60
C ASP A 196 -1.49 26.78 -17.39
N ILE A 197 -1.10 26.01 -16.34
CA ILE A 197 -1.81 25.97 -15.06
C ILE A 197 -1.85 27.35 -14.41
N TYR A 198 -0.71 28.06 -14.42
CA TYR A 198 -0.64 29.42 -13.86
C TYR A 198 -1.59 30.40 -14.53
N LYS A 199 -1.64 30.40 -15.87
CA LYS A 199 -2.53 31.25 -16.66
C LYS A 199 -4.00 30.92 -16.40
N GLU A 200 -4.35 29.64 -16.36
CA GLU A 200 -5.72 29.16 -16.14
C GLU A 200 -6.19 29.52 -14.72
N TYR A 201 -5.33 29.36 -13.71
CA TYR A 201 -5.65 29.72 -12.32
C TYR A 201 -5.84 31.23 -12.14
N HIS A 202 -4.99 32.06 -12.72
CA HIS A 202 -5.08 33.52 -12.61
C HIS A 202 -6.01 34.16 -13.64
N GLY A 203 -6.24 33.51 -14.79
CA GLY A 203 -7.14 34.00 -15.84
C GLY A 203 -8.65 33.68 -15.57
N GLY A 204 -8.96 32.77 -14.66
CA GLY A 204 -10.32 32.45 -14.22
C GLY A 204 -10.83 33.35 -13.08
N VAL A 205 -10.09 34.37 -12.70
CA VAL A 205 -10.43 35.34 -11.62
C VAL A 205 -10.85 36.70 -12.20
N LEU A 206 -11.31 36.73 -13.48
CA LEU A 206 -11.92 37.91 -14.08
C LEU A 206 -13.42 37.74 -14.18
#